data_8e9d62e7cfb5ac9c4e8fc894f598a6d5
#
_entry.id   8e9d62e7cfb5ac9c4e8fc894f598a6d5
#
_cell.length_a   1.000
_cell.length_b   1.000
_cell.length_c   1.000
_cell.angle_alpha   90.00
_cell.angle_beta   90.00
_cell.angle_gamma   90.00
#
_symmetry.space_group_name_H-M   'P 1'
#
loop_
_entity.id
_entity.type
_entity.pdbx_description
1 polymer ?
#
loop_
_entity_poly.entity_id
_entity_poly.type
_entity_poly.pdbx_seq_one_letter_code
_entity_poly.pdbx_strand_id
1 'polypeptide(L)'
;GVGVVVLKRLSDAQRDGDRIHAVIRGTSLSHGGKTNGFTVPNPQAQASAIRQALRDAEVDPRHIGYIEAHGTGTRLGDPIEIAALARVFQESTPDTGFCAIGSVKSNIGHAEAAAGIAGLTKVLLQLRHRQIVPSLHSARLNPHIDFASTPFVVNQTLRPWDAPVVDGRRLPRIAGISSFGAGGSNAHLIVEEAPQPAFVDAHGPQLFPVSARNAAQLRQKLADLCAFLEDGEQAGLSPASLAWTLQQGREAMDHRWIARAEDVAGLVGLLKDWLADGSARGTWQDDARSHRDAISVRDRDDADAALQGLIDAGNLDGAAAQWVRGARADWSRLHPQRPGLVSLPGYPFARQRFWRDPAAAVRSRGLEAVGARRLH
;
A
#
# COMPACT_ATOMS: atom_id res chain seq x y z
N GLY A 1 7.08 3.02 14.75
CA GLY A 1 6.72 2.41 13.48
C GLY A 1 7.65 2.83 12.36
N VAL A 2 7.55 2.11 11.24
CA VAL A 2 8.26 2.40 10.00
C VAL A 2 7.29 2.17 8.83
N GLY A 3 7.29 3.07 7.86
CA GLY A 3 6.53 2.92 6.61
C GLY A 3 7.40 3.33 5.43
N VAL A 4 7.15 2.72 4.27
CA VAL A 4 7.84 3.01 3.01
C VAL A 4 6.81 3.16 1.91
N VAL A 5 6.97 4.16 1.06
CA VAL A 5 6.20 4.36 -0.16
C VAL A 5 7.14 4.42 -1.36
N VAL A 6 6.71 3.89 -2.48
CA VAL A 6 7.41 4.02 -3.76
C VAL A 6 6.73 5.14 -4.55
N LEU A 7 7.51 6.12 -4.98
CA LEU A 7 7.03 7.25 -5.76
C LEU A 7 7.55 7.16 -7.19
N LYS A 8 6.69 7.52 -8.14
CA LYS A 8 7.00 7.58 -9.56
C LYS A 8 6.17 8.70 -10.19
N ARG A 9 6.68 9.33 -11.25
CA ARG A 9 5.87 10.31 -11.98
C ARG A 9 4.62 9.65 -12.54
N LEU A 10 3.48 10.34 -12.46
CA LEU A 10 2.19 9.80 -12.89
C LEU A 10 2.21 9.32 -14.34
N SER A 11 2.78 10.12 -15.25
CA SER A 11 2.91 9.76 -16.68
C SER A 11 3.76 8.51 -16.90
N ASP A 12 4.83 8.34 -16.13
CA ASP A 12 5.68 7.14 -16.20
C ASP A 12 4.96 5.91 -15.61
N ALA A 13 4.27 6.08 -14.47
CA ALA A 13 3.50 5.00 -13.86
C ALA A 13 2.36 4.53 -14.78
N GLN A 14 1.67 5.45 -15.45
CA GLN A 14 0.62 5.12 -16.42
C GLN A 14 1.19 4.42 -17.66
N ARG A 15 2.28 4.96 -18.25
CA ARG A 15 2.96 4.33 -19.39
C ARG A 15 3.45 2.92 -19.04
N ASP A 16 4.03 2.75 -17.87
CA ASP A 16 4.58 1.47 -17.43
C ASP A 16 3.50 0.55 -16.86
N GLY A 17 2.23 1.01 -16.77
CA GLY A 17 1.06 0.26 -16.28
C GLY A 17 1.19 -0.13 -14.81
N ASP A 18 1.86 0.69 -14.02
CA ASP A 18 2.04 0.45 -12.59
C ASP A 18 0.71 0.56 -11.83
N ARG A 19 0.60 -0.14 -10.72
CA ARG A 19 -0.52 0.03 -9.79
C ARG A 19 -0.37 1.34 -9.03
N ILE A 20 -1.26 2.29 -9.31
CA ILE A 20 -1.29 3.60 -8.64
C ILE A 20 -2.30 3.53 -7.50
N HIS A 21 -1.88 3.84 -6.27
CA HIS A 21 -2.75 3.87 -5.10
C HIS A 21 -3.40 5.24 -4.89
N ALA A 22 -2.65 6.30 -5.18
CA ALA A 22 -3.12 7.68 -5.18
C ALA A 22 -2.12 8.57 -5.93
N VAL A 23 -2.48 9.82 -6.17
CA VAL A 23 -1.61 10.83 -6.77
C VAL A 23 -1.32 11.91 -5.73
N ILE A 24 -0.05 12.19 -5.47
CA ILE A 24 0.35 13.37 -4.70
C ILE A 24 0.31 14.56 -5.66
N ARG A 25 -0.63 15.47 -5.43
CA ARG A 25 -0.86 16.64 -6.28
C ARG A 25 0.02 17.81 -5.88
N GLY A 26 0.26 17.98 -4.59
CA GLY A 26 1.06 19.07 -4.08
C GLY A 26 1.63 18.76 -2.70
N THR A 27 2.76 19.38 -2.39
CA THR A 27 3.45 19.22 -1.11
C THR A 27 4.04 20.54 -0.67
N SER A 28 4.11 20.75 0.64
CA SER A 28 4.84 21.88 1.16
C SER A 28 5.45 21.60 2.52
N LEU A 29 6.60 22.21 2.75
CA LEU A 29 7.28 22.26 4.03
C LEU A 29 7.39 23.71 4.51
N SER A 30 7.21 23.92 5.79
CA SER A 30 7.50 25.21 6.43
C SER A 30 8.17 24.99 7.78
N HIS A 31 8.78 26.03 8.31
CA HIS A 31 9.33 26.01 9.66
C HIS A 31 8.70 27.09 10.52
N GLY A 32 8.35 26.75 11.77
CA GLY A 32 7.68 27.64 12.72
C GLY A 32 8.50 28.85 13.15
N GLY A 33 9.82 28.82 12.93
CA GLY A 33 10.71 29.88 13.39
C GLY A 33 10.74 30.01 14.92
N LYS A 34 10.96 31.22 15.41
CA LYS A 34 10.95 31.50 16.85
C LYS A 34 9.51 31.56 17.37
N THR A 35 9.20 30.77 18.39
CA THR A 35 7.93 30.73 19.09
C THR A 35 8.14 30.95 20.59
N ASN A 36 7.05 31.10 21.36
CA ASN A 36 7.08 31.30 22.83
C ASN A 36 7.46 30.03 23.61
N GLY A 37 7.91 28.98 22.95
CA GLY A 37 8.34 27.72 23.56
C GLY A 37 8.59 26.66 22.48
N PHE A 38 9.46 25.69 22.76
CA PHE A 38 9.87 24.65 21.80
C PHE A 38 8.71 23.84 21.24
N THR A 39 7.68 23.58 22.05
CA THR A 39 6.50 22.78 21.65
C THR A 39 5.29 23.63 21.23
N VAL A 40 5.42 24.96 21.20
CA VAL A 40 4.30 25.85 20.84
C VAL A 40 4.22 25.96 19.31
N PRO A 41 3.09 25.50 18.71
CA PRO A 41 2.92 25.58 17.27
C PRO A 41 2.83 27.04 16.78
N ASN A 42 3.29 27.29 15.55
CA ASN A 42 3.12 28.57 14.88
C ASN A 42 1.99 28.48 13.85
N PRO A 43 0.80 29.08 14.11
CA PRO A 43 -0.35 28.97 13.19
C PRO A 43 -0.08 29.60 11.83
N GLN A 44 0.79 30.62 11.75
CA GLN A 44 1.13 31.26 10.46
C GLN A 44 1.98 30.32 9.59
N ALA A 45 2.93 29.60 10.20
CA ALA A 45 3.76 28.64 9.50
C ALA A 45 2.92 27.44 9.02
N GLN A 46 2.01 26.92 9.87
CA GLN A 46 1.07 25.88 9.47
C GLN A 46 0.19 26.34 8.30
N ALA A 47 -0.45 27.52 8.40
CA ALA A 47 -1.24 28.09 7.31
C ALA A 47 -0.41 28.29 6.02
N SER A 48 0.85 28.68 6.15
CA SER A 48 1.75 28.83 4.98
C SER A 48 1.99 27.49 4.30
N ALA A 49 2.28 26.43 5.06
CA ALA A 49 2.46 25.08 4.48
C ALA A 49 1.20 24.61 3.75
N ILE A 50 0.03 24.75 4.38
CA ILE A 50 -1.26 24.35 3.80
C ILE A 50 -1.53 25.13 2.50
N ARG A 51 -1.42 26.46 2.55
CA ARG A 51 -1.65 27.32 1.38
C ARG A 51 -0.72 26.98 0.22
N GLN A 52 0.57 26.77 0.50
CA GLN A 52 1.54 26.45 -0.53
C GLN A 52 1.28 25.06 -1.14
N ALA A 53 0.92 24.05 -0.36
CA ALA A 53 0.56 22.73 -0.86
C ALA A 53 -0.70 22.78 -1.75
N LEU A 54 -1.70 23.60 -1.40
CA LEU A 54 -2.90 23.81 -2.22
C LEU A 54 -2.56 24.49 -3.56
N ARG A 55 -1.69 25.48 -3.54
CA ARG A 55 -1.21 26.16 -4.78
C ARG A 55 -0.41 25.22 -5.67
N ASP A 56 0.50 24.43 -5.09
CA ASP A 56 1.29 23.43 -5.81
C ASP A 56 0.39 22.35 -6.45
N ALA A 57 -0.68 21.98 -5.73
CA ALA A 57 -1.68 21.03 -6.22
C ALA A 57 -2.62 21.60 -7.29
N GLU A 58 -2.75 22.92 -7.41
CA GLU A 58 -3.78 23.60 -8.21
C GLU A 58 -5.21 23.13 -7.86
N VAL A 59 -5.49 22.95 -6.56
CA VAL A 59 -6.75 22.42 -6.06
C VAL A 59 -7.50 23.52 -5.31
N ASP A 60 -8.77 23.70 -5.66
CA ASP A 60 -9.69 24.52 -4.86
C ASP A 60 -10.00 23.80 -3.52
N PRO A 61 -9.82 24.44 -2.36
CA PRO A 61 -10.12 23.84 -1.06
C PRO A 61 -11.54 23.26 -0.96
N ARG A 62 -12.53 23.78 -1.68
CA ARG A 62 -13.90 23.26 -1.73
C ARG A 62 -13.99 21.83 -2.27
N HIS A 63 -13.00 21.37 -3.02
CA HIS A 63 -12.94 20.02 -3.57
C HIS A 63 -12.30 19.01 -2.61
N ILE A 64 -11.75 19.47 -1.49
CA ILE A 64 -11.16 18.59 -0.48
C ILE A 64 -12.28 18.03 0.42
N GLY A 65 -12.51 16.73 0.31
CA GLY A 65 -13.55 16.03 1.08
C GLY A 65 -13.09 15.54 2.45
N TYR A 66 -11.76 15.45 2.68
CA TYR A 66 -11.21 14.94 3.93
C TYR A 66 -9.88 15.59 4.30
N ILE A 67 -9.72 15.89 5.59
CA ILE A 67 -8.42 16.27 6.19
C ILE A 67 -8.00 15.22 7.21
N GLU A 68 -6.84 14.63 7.00
CA GLU A 68 -6.09 13.91 8.02
C GLU A 68 -5.28 14.92 8.81
N ALA A 69 -5.78 15.30 9.97
CA ALA A 69 -5.16 16.28 10.82
C ALA A 69 -3.91 15.71 11.52
N HIS A 70 -2.97 16.56 11.84
CA HIS A 70 -1.92 16.21 12.79
C HIS A 70 -2.52 15.77 14.12
N GLY A 71 -3.52 16.50 14.64
CA GLY A 71 -4.50 16.03 15.61
C GLY A 71 -3.92 15.31 16.82
N THR A 72 -3.07 15.96 17.60
CA THR A 72 -2.41 15.35 18.77
C THR A 72 -3.32 15.23 20.00
N GLY A 73 -4.54 15.75 19.94
CA GLY A 73 -5.48 15.76 21.05
C GLY A 73 -5.10 16.72 22.18
N THR A 74 -4.22 17.67 21.93
CA THR A 74 -3.75 18.59 22.95
C THR A 74 -4.66 19.82 23.04
N ARG A 75 -4.80 20.34 24.26
CA ARG A 75 -5.68 21.49 24.56
C ARG A 75 -5.32 22.74 23.74
N LEU A 76 -4.04 22.93 23.42
CA LEU A 76 -3.52 24.08 22.69
C LEU A 76 -3.30 23.79 21.20
N GLY A 77 -2.77 22.60 20.87
CA GLY A 77 -2.36 22.27 19.51
C GLY A 77 -3.50 22.15 18.52
N ASP A 78 -4.56 21.43 18.90
CA ASP A 78 -5.71 21.22 18.02
C ASP A 78 -6.43 22.53 17.63
N PRO A 79 -6.72 23.48 18.56
CA PRO A 79 -7.30 24.78 18.17
C PRO A 79 -6.42 25.57 17.21
N ILE A 80 -5.08 25.53 17.38
CA ILE A 80 -4.13 26.22 16.51
C ILE A 80 -4.15 25.62 15.10
N GLU A 81 -4.14 24.31 15.01
CA GLU A 81 -4.19 23.59 13.72
C GLU A 81 -5.50 23.86 12.98
N ILE A 82 -6.64 23.72 13.67
CA ILE A 82 -7.95 23.99 13.05
C ILE A 82 -8.09 25.44 12.61
N ALA A 83 -7.61 26.38 13.40
CA ALA A 83 -7.61 27.79 13.01
C ALA A 83 -6.73 28.06 11.78
N ALA A 84 -5.56 27.43 11.69
CA ALA A 84 -4.69 27.54 10.51
C ALA A 84 -5.34 26.96 9.25
N LEU A 85 -5.94 25.77 9.35
CA LEU A 85 -6.69 25.12 8.27
C LEU A 85 -7.90 25.96 7.84
N ALA A 86 -8.76 26.36 8.80
CA ALA A 86 -9.96 27.14 8.52
C ALA A 86 -9.63 28.48 7.82
N ARG A 87 -8.62 29.20 8.30
CA ARG A 87 -8.16 30.42 7.68
C ARG A 87 -7.82 30.27 6.21
N VAL A 88 -7.09 29.20 5.86
CA VAL A 88 -6.66 28.99 4.47
C VAL A 88 -7.84 28.59 3.59
N PHE A 89 -8.74 27.74 4.08
CA PHE A 89 -9.93 27.33 3.32
C PHE A 89 -10.89 28.50 3.11
N GLN A 90 -11.07 29.36 4.12
CA GLN A 90 -11.93 30.53 4.06
C GLN A 90 -11.39 31.65 3.14
N GLU A 91 -10.15 31.58 2.69
CA GLU A 91 -9.63 32.45 1.60
C GLU A 91 -10.33 32.17 0.26
N SER A 92 -10.89 30.95 0.07
CA SER A 92 -11.53 30.50 -1.18
C SER A 92 -13.06 30.40 -1.08
N THR A 93 -13.62 30.14 0.10
CA THR A 93 -15.06 29.97 0.29
C THR A 93 -15.52 30.34 1.70
N PRO A 94 -16.69 30.97 1.85
CA PRO A 94 -17.32 31.17 3.15
C PRO A 94 -18.08 29.92 3.66
N ASP A 95 -18.17 28.86 2.88
CA ASP A 95 -18.94 27.64 3.21
C ASP A 95 -18.39 26.98 4.47
N THR A 96 -19.28 26.40 5.27
CA THR A 96 -18.94 25.69 6.49
C THR A 96 -19.41 24.24 6.45
N GLY A 97 -18.77 23.37 7.24
CA GLY A 97 -19.23 22.00 7.48
C GLY A 97 -19.20 21.04 6.28
N PHE A 98 -18.44 21.32 5.23
CA PHE A 98 -18.43 20.48 4.02
C PHE A 98 -17.27 19.45 3.98
N CYS A 99 -16.19 19.68 4.72
CA CYS A 99 -15.00 18.85 4.71
C CYS A 99 -14.92 18.00 5.99
N ALA A 100 -14.84 16.69 5.87
CA ALA A 100 -14.62 15.81 7.00
C ALA A 100 -13.19 15.96 7.54
N ILE A 101 -13.02 15.87 8.87
CA ILE A 101 -11.71 15.88 9.50
C ILE A 101 -11.60 14.76 10.53
N GLY A 102 -10.40 14.17 10.64
CA GLY A 102 -10.08 13.16 11.64
C GLY A 102 -8.58 12.97 11.79
N SER A 103 -8.18 12.05 12.65
CA SER A 103 -6.76 11.70 12.85
C SER A 103 -6.58 10.23 13.15
N VAL A 104 -5.60 9.60 12.49
CA VAL A 104 -5.19 8.20 12.74
C VAL A 104 -4.66 8.00 14.17
N LYS A 105 -4.24 9.08 14.83
CA LYS A 105 -3.74 9.01 16.20
C LYS A 105 -4.78 8.53 17.19
N SER A 106 -6.07 8.71 16.88
CA SER A 106 -7.15 8.13 17.67
C SER A 106 -7.17 6.59 17.63
N ASN A 107 -6.61 5.97 16.60
CA ASN A 107 -6.55 4.51 16.41
C ASN A 107 -5.27 3.87 16.98
N ILE A 108 -4.11 4.50 16.76
CA ILE A 108 -2.80 3.88 17.04
C ILE A 108 -1.88 4.72 17.95
N GLY A 109 -2.37 5.88 18.43
CA GLY A 109 -1.55 6.83 19.17
C GLY A 109 -0.61 7.62 18.26
N HIS A 110 0.29 8.40 18.87
CA HIS A 110 1.25 9.20 18.13
C HIS A 110 2.49 8.39 17.77
N ALA A 111 2.65 8.06 16.50
CA ALA A 111 3.77 7.27 15.99
C ALA A 111 5.06 8.11 15.78
N GLU A 112 5.11 9.34 16.29
CA GLU A 112 6.25 10.28 16.23
C GLU A 112 6.80 10.44 14.80
N ALA A 113 8.03 10.01 14.55
CA ALA A 113 8.67 10.09 13.22
C ALA A 113 7.87 9.34 12.12
N ALA A 114 7.04 8.36 12.49
CA ALA A 114 6.18 7.63 11.57
C ALA A 114 4.74 8.16 11.50
N ALA A 115 4.42 9.28 12.17
CA ALA A 115 3.05 9.80 12.21
C ALA A 115 2.52 10.23 10.83
N GLY A 116 3.37 10.87 10.01
CA GLY A 116 2.99 11.30 8.66
C GLY A 116 2.70 10.11 7.73
N ILE A 117 3.54 9.07 7.75
CA ILE A 117 3.32 7.87 6.93
C ILE A 117 2.09 7.07 7.39
N ALA A 118 1.78 7.08 8.69
CA ALA A 118 0.57 6.45 9.22
C ALA A 118 -0.70 7.20 8.74
N GLY A 119 -0.71 8.52 8.77
CA GLY A 119 -1.79 9.36 8.22
C GLY A 119 -1.97 9.14 6.71
N LEU A 120 -0.88 9.11 5.95
CA LEU A 120 -0.91 8.81 4.52
C LEU A 120 -1.51 7.43 4.27
N THR A 121 -1.09 6.39 5.00
CA THR A 121 -1.62 5.04 4.87
C THR A 121 -3.13 4.99 5.10
N LYS A 122 -3.63 5.67 6.14
CA LYS A 122 -5.07 5.78 6.40
C LYS A 122 -5.81 6.43 5.23
N VAL A 123 -5.29 7.55 4.71
CA VAL A 123 -5.91 8.23 3.56
C VAL A 123 -5.93 7.34 2.32
N LEU A 124 -4.85 6.62 2.02
CA LEU A 124 -4.81 5.66 0.91
C LEU A 124 -5.85 4.54 1.05
N LEU A 125 -6.05 4.02 2.27
CA LEU A 125 -7.08 3.03 2.55
C LEU A 125 -8.49 3.62 2.39
N GLN A 126 -8.74 4.83 2.89
CA GLN A 126 -10.02 5.52 2.72
C GLN A 126 -10.35 5.77 1.23
N LEU A 127 -9.38 6.19 0.42
CA LEU A 127 -9.54 6.35 -1.03
C LEU A 127 -9.84 5.02 -1.71
N ARG A 128 -9.12 3.95 -1.35
CA ARG A 128 -9.30 2.60 -1.89
C ARG A 128 -10.71 2.07 -1.60
N HIS A 129 -11.17 2.17 -0.35
CA HIS A 129 -12.48 1.68 0.08
C HIS A 129 -13.61 2.68 -0.17
N ARG A 130 -13.29 3.91 -0.61
CA ARG A 130 -14.26 5.00 -0.82
C ARG A 130 -15.11 5.26 0.41
N GLN A 131 -14.47 5.20 1.58
CA GLN A 131 -15.11 5.38 2.89
C GLN A 131 -14.28 6.32 3.75
N ILE A 132 -14.95 7.12 4.58
CA ILE A 132 -14.32 7.92 5.62
C ILE A 132 -14.55 7.22 6.95
N VAL A 133 -13.46 6.80 7.59
CA VAL A 133 -13.50 6.11 8.87
C VAL A 133 -13.64 7.11 10.03
N PRO A 134 -14.23 6.70 11.18
CA PRO A 134 -14.39 7.59 12.32
C PRO A 134 -13.06 7.97 12.97
N SER A 135 -12.98 9.23 13.44
CA SER A 135 -11.97 9.64 14.42
C SER A 135 -12.45 9.16 15.78
N LEU A 136 -11.82 8.13 16.34
CA LEU A 136 -12.24 7.49 17.58
C LEU A 136 -12.10 8.46 18.77
N HIS A 137 -12.87 8.20 19.85
CA HIS A 137 -12.83 8.98 21.09
C HIS A 137 -13.15 10.48 20.94
N SER A 138 -13.85 10.86 19.86
CA SER A 138 -14.22 12.24 19.55
C SER A 138 -15.68 12.59 19.89
N ALA A 139 -16.38 11.76 20.65
CA ALA A 139 -17.78 12.01 21.02
C ALA A 139 -17.97 13.37 21.72
N ARG A 140 -16.99 13.82 22.49
CA ARG A 140 -16.92 15.16 23.06
C ARG A 140 -15.81 15.96 22.40
N LEU A 141 -16.18 16.93 21.58
CA LEU A 141 -15.26 17.81 20.88
C LEU A 141 -14.52 18.75 21.82
N ASN A 142 -13.37 19.25 21.36
CA ASN A 142 -12.61 20.25 22.09
C ASN A 142 -13.45 21.58 22.23
N PRO A 143 -13.75 22.03 23.43
CA PRO A 143 -14.61 23.22 23.65
C PRO A 143 -13.97 24.53 23.20
N HIS A 144 -12.69 24.54 22.89
CA HIS A 144 -11.96 25.70 22.37
C HIS A 144 -11.99 25.80 20.83
N ILE A 145 -12.71 24.91 20.15
CA ILE A 145 -12.88 24.92 18.70
C ILE A 145 -14.36 25.07 18.38
N ASP A 146 -14.72 26.16 17.74
CA ASP A 146 -16.05 26.34 17.16
C ASP A 146 -16.09 25.73 15.77
N PHE A 147 -16.31 24.41 15.68
CA PHE A 147 -16.40 23.71 14.40
C PHE A 147 -17.53 24.21 13.50
N ALA A 148 -18.61 24.76 14.07
CA ALA A 148 -19.75 25.26 13.29
C ALA A 148 -19.39 26.47 12.41
N SER A 149 -18.38 27.26 12.80
CA SER A 149 -17.85 28.37 12.02
C SER A 149 -16.74 28.00 11.05
N THR A 150 -16.36 26.70 10.98
CA THR A 150 -15.28 26.23 10.14
C THR A 150 -15.79 25.39 8.94
N PRO A 151 -14.98 25.21 7.92
CA PRO A 151 -15.28 24.25 6.83
C PRO A 151 -15.39 22.80 7.29
N PHE A 152 -15.00 22.45 8.52
CA PHE A 152 -14.72 21.09 8.97
C PHE A 152 -15.82 20.50 9.83
N VAL A 153 -16.06 19.18 9.64
CA VAL A 153 -16.89 18.35 10.52
C VAL A 153 -16.04 17.17 11.00
N VAL A 154 -15.91 17.00 12.32
CA VAL A 154 -15.24 15.82 12.86
C VAL A 154 -16.03 14.58 12.49
N ASN A 155 -15.41 13.67 11.74
CA ASN A 155 -16.07 12.44 11.32
C ASN A 155 -16.10 11.42 12.46
N GLN A 156 -17.28 11.08 12.96
CA GLN A 156 -17.49 10.22 14.12
C GLN A 156 -18.06 8.85 13.79
N THR A 157 -18.47 8.63 12.52
CA THR A 157 -19.06 7.38 12.05
C THR A 157 -18.43 6.94 10.75
N LEU A 158 -18.45 5.63 10.48
CA LEU A 158 -18.10 5.11 9.15
C LEU A 158 -19.14 5.60 8.16
N ARG A 159 -18.70 6.22 7.06
CA ARG A 159 -19.60 6.68 6.00
C ARG A 159 -18.96 6.56 4.62
N PRO A 160 -19.76 6.49 3.55
CA PRO A 160 -19.26 6.62 2.19
C PRO A 160 -18.50 7.93 2.00
N TRP A 161 -17.48 7.88 1.17
CA TRP A 161 -16.78 9.07 0.70
C TRP A 161 -17.21 9.34 -0.75
N ASP A 162 -18.23 10.14 -0.91
CA ASP A 162 -18.73 10.48 -2.24
C ASP A 162 -17.75 11.38 -2.97
N ALA A 163 -17.58 11.12 -4.26
CA ALA A 163 -16.77 11.98 -5.12
C ALA A 163 -17.56 13.28 -5.42
N PRO A 164 -16.91 14.46 -5.28
CA PRO A 164 -17.61 15.71 -5.54
C PRO A 164 -18.06 15.81 -7.00
N VAL A 165 -19.22 16.45 -7.21
CA VAL A 165 -19.76 16.75 -8.54
C VAL A 165 -19.81 18.26 -8.69
N VAL A 166 -19.09 18.80 -9.67
CA VAL A 166 -19.01 20.23 -9.99
C VAL A 166 -19.39 20.42 -11.45
N ASP A 167 -20.37 21.26 -11.70
CA ASP A 167 -20.89 21.53 -13.06
C ASP A 167 -21.26 20.25 -13.84
N GLY A 168 -21.85 19.28 -13.11
CA GLY A 168 -22.25 17.98 -13.67
C GLY A 168 -21.09 17.00 -13.94
N ARG A 169 -19.84 17.38 -13.63
CA ARG A 169 -18.66 16.53 -13.78
C ARG A 169 -18.25 15.97 -12.42
N ARG A 170 -18.05 14.65 -12.38
CA ARG A 170 -17.49 13.98 -11.22
C ARG A 170 -15.99 14.27 -11.12
N LEU A 171 -15.57 14.84 -10.02
CA LEU A 171 -14.16 15.06 -9.70
C LEU A 171 -13.61 13.89 -8.86
N PRO A 172 -12.28 13.67 -8.87
CA PRO A 172 -11.66 12.69 -7.98
C PRO A 172 -11.82 13.13 -6.51
N ARG A 173 -11.77 12.15 -5.61
CA ARG A 173 -11.69 12.40 -4.17
C ARG A 173 -10.32 12.96 -3.83
N ILE A 174 -10.30 14.00 -2.99
CA ILE A 174 -9.06 14.67 -2.59
C ILE A 174 -9.02 14.79 -1.08
N ALA A 175 -7.86 14.53 -0.49
CA ALA A 175 -7.57 14.72 0.91
C ALA A 175 -6.36 15.63 1.12
N GLY A 176 -6.39 16.40 2.22
CA GLY A 176 -5.22 17.06 2.79
C GLY A 176 -4.67 16.25 3.97
N ILE A 177 -3.35 16.23 4.14
CA ILE A 177 -2.66 15.52 5.23
C ILE A 177 -1.69 16.48 5.91
N SER A 178 -1.86 16.69 7.21
CA SER A 178 -0.97 17.51 8.04
C SER A 178 -0.04 16.66 8.89
N SER A 179 1.24 17.00 8.92
CA SER A 179 2.20 16.43 9.84
C SER A 179 3.11 17.55 10.38
N PHE A 180 2.90 17.92 11.65
CA PHE A 180 3.54 19.07 12.27
C PHE A 180 4.46 18.60 13.40
N GLY A 181 5.76 18.81 13.25
CA GLY A 181 6.77 18.40 14.23
C GLY A 181 6.88 19.37 15.41
N ALA A 182 7.11 18.84 16.61
CA ALA A 182 7.29 19.63 17.81
C ALA A 182 8.43 20.66 17.72
N GLY A 183 9.45 20.39 16.89
CA GLY A 183 10.58 21.30 16.62
C GLY A 183 10.26 22.41 15.60
N GLY A 184 9.02 22.53 15.14
CA GLY A 184 8.56 23.56 14.22
C GLY A 184 8.57 23.19 12.74
N SER A 185 9.00 22.00 12.36
CA SER A 185 8.89 21.52 10.98
C SER A 185 7.45 21.13 10.68
N ASN A 186 6.82 21.78 9.70
CA ASN A 186 5.45 21.52 9.28
C ASN A 186 5.44 20.99 7.85
N ALA A 187 4.72 19.91 7.62
CA ALA A 187 4.47 19.36 6.30
C ALA A 187 2.98 19.26 6.01
N HIS A 188 2.59 19.61 4.78
CA HIS A 188 1.23 19.38 4.29
C HIS A 188 1.27 18.79 2.89
N LEU A 189 0.43 17.77 2.65
CA LEU A 189 0.31 17.08 1.37
C LEU A 189 -1.14 17.15 0.89
N ILE A 190 -1.31 17.27 -0.44
CA ILE A 190 -2.60 17.10 -1.11
C ILE A 190 -2.53 15.81 -1.91
N VAL A 191 -3.44 14.89 -1.62
CA VAL A 191 -3.51 13.54 -2.19
C VAL A 191 -4.84 13.33 -2.88
N GLU A 192 -4.79 12.89 -4.13
CA GLU A 192 -5.94 12.66 -4.99
C GLU A 192 -6.15 11.16 -5.23
N GLU A 193 -7.41 10.74 -5.39
CA GLU A 193 -7.78 9.38 -5.81
C GLU A 193 -7.05 9.00 -7.11
N ALA A 194 -6.53 7.77 -7.16
CA ALA A 194 -5.86 7.27 -8.36
C ALA A 194 -6.80 7.24 -9.56
N PRO A 195 -6.29 7.53 -10.78
CA PRO A 195 -7.04 7.30 -12.00
C PRO A 195 -7.45 5.82 -12.07
N GLN A 196 -8.70 5.58 -12.47
CA GLN A 196 -9.18 4.20 -12.62
C GLN A 196 -8.46 3.54 -13.81
N PRO A 197 -7.81 2.38 -13.61
CA PRO A 197 -7.23 1.67 -14.73
C PRO A 197 -8.33 1.18 -15.69
N ALA A 198 -8.09 1.27 -16.99
CA ALA A 198 -8.90 0.55 -17.94
C ALA A 198 -8.58 -0.94 -17.82
N PHE A 199 -9.53 -1.74 -17.36
CA PHE A 199 -9.38 -3.20 -17.37
C PHE A 199 -9.66 -3.73 -18.76
N VAL A 200 -8.76 -4.57 -19.26
CA VAL A 200 -8.98 -5.34 -20.47
C VAL A 200 -9.60 -6.68 -20.05
N ASP A 201 -10.81 -6.95 -20.48
CA ASP A 201 -11.40 -8.27 -20.34
C ASP A 201 -10.78 -9.20 -21.40
N ALA A 202 -9.90 -10.07 -20.95
CA ALA A 202 -9.40 -11.18 -21.74
C ALA A 202 -10.13 -12.45 -21.31
N HIS A 203 -10.76 -13.12 -22.26
CA HIS A 203 -11.47 -14.38 -22.05
C HIS A 203 -10.55 -15.58 -22.38
N GLY A 204 -10.82 -16.71 -21.74
CA GLY A 204 -10.12 -17.97 -21.97
C GLY A 204 -9.18 -18.36 -20.84
N PRO A 205 -8.60 -19.58 -20.92
CA PRO A 205 -7.76 -20.12 -19.86
C PRO A 205 -6.50 -19.30 -19.66
N GLN A 206 -6.18 -19.04 -18.40
CA GLN A 206 -5.01 -18.30 -17.93
C GLN A 206 -4.05 -19.21 -17.15
N LEU A 207 -2.77 -18.85 -17.13
CA LEU A 207 -1.76 -19.47 -16.28
C LEU A 207 -1.48 -18.59 -15.04
N PHE A 208 -1.57 -19.19 -13.86
CA PHE A 208 -1.38 -18.52 -12.57
C PHE A 208 -0.13 -19.06 -11.87
N PRO A 209 1.08 -18.51 -12.18
CA PRO A 209 2.32 -18.95 -11.57
C PRO A 209 2.47 -18.39 -10.15
N VAL A 210 2.84 -19.25 -9.20
CA VAL A 210 3.17 -18.90 -7.83
C VAL A 210 4.49 -19.59 -7.45
N SER A 211 5.40 -18.87 -6.81
CA SER A 211 6.66 -19.45 -6.36
C SER A 211 7.12 -18.92 -5.03
N ALA A 212 7.98 -19.66 -4.34
CA ALA A 212 8.57 -19.28 -3.07
C ALA A 212 9.97 -19.89 -2.89
N ARG A 213 10.69 -19.44 -1.86
CA ARG A 213 12.05 -19.94 -1.55
C ARG A 213 12.06 -21.37 -1.03
N ASN A 214 10.98 -21.82 -0.39
CA ASN A 214 10.83 -23.18 0.12
C ASN A 214 9.37 -23.64 0.08
N ALA A 215 9.15 -24.95 0.27
CA ALA A 215 7.83 -25.57 0.18
C ALA A 215 6.83 -25.02 1.22
N ALA A 216 7.27 -24.72 2.45
CA ALA A 216 6.40 -24.21 3.49
C ALA A 216 5.88 -22.80 3.14
N GLN A 217 6.75 -21.92 2.63
CA GLN A 217 6.36 -20.59 2.17
C GLN A 217 5.51 -20.64 0.90
N LEU A 218 5.74 -21.60 0.00
CA LEU A 218 4.88 -21.81 -1.16
C LEU A 218 3.45 -22.18 -0.70
N ARG A 219 3.32 -23.15 0.21
CA ARG A 219 2.03 -23.54 0.76
C ARG A 219 1.30 -22.35 1.44
N GLN A 220 2.03 -21.57 2.23
CA GLN A 220 1.46 -20.38 2.88
C GLN A 220 1.00 -19.34 1.85
N LYS A 221 1.82 -19.10 0.82
CA LYS A 221 1.48 -18.14 -0.25
C LYS A 221 0.23 -18.55 -1.04
N LEU A 222 0.05 -19.85 -1.29
CA LEU A 222 -1.14 -20.39 -1.94
C LEU A 222 -2.37 -20.28 -1.02
N ALA A 223 -2.21 -20.52 0.29
CA ALA A 223 -3.28 -20.34 1.27
C ALA A 223 -3.70 -18.86 1.39
N ASP A 224 -2.73 -17.94 1.46
CA ASP A 224 -3.00 -16.51 1.52
C ASP A 224 -3.70 -16.01 0.24
N LEU A 225 -3.30 -16.52 -0.92
CA LEU A 225 -3.96 -16.21 -2.19
C LEU A 225 -5.39 -16.75 -2.23
N CYS A 226 -5.61 -17.99 -1.79
CA CYS A 226 -6.93 -18.60 -1.73
C CYS A 226 -7.88 -17.77 -0.84
N ALA A 227 -7.45 -17.46 0.39
CA ALA A 227 -8.22 -16.65 1.32
C ALA A 227 -8.53 -15.25 0.75
N PHE A 228 -7.56 -14.62 0.07
CA PHE A 228 -7.76 -13.33 -0.58
C PHE A 228 -8.81 -13.39 -1.71
N LEU A 229 -8.81 -14.44 -2.53
CA LEU A 229 -9.75 -14.59 -3.65
C LEU A 229 -11.17 -14.97 -3.18
N GLU A 230 -11.30 -15.55 -1.99
CA GLU A 230 -12.60 -15.85 -1.37
C GLU A 230 -13.22 -14.64 -0.66
N ASP A 231 -12.46 -13.58 -0.44
CA ASP A 231 -12.98 -12.34 0.13
C ASP A 231 -13.96 -11.67 -0.85
N GLY A 232 -15.19 -11.44 -0.41
CA GLY A 232 -16.25 -10.85 -1.23
C GLY A 232 -15.92 -9.46 -1.80
N GLU A 233 -14.94 -8.76 -1.24
CA GLU A 233 -14.44 -7.48 -1.80
C GLU A 233 -13.72 -7.67 -3.15
N GLN A 234 -13.31 -8.90 -3.49
CA GLN A 234 -12.64 -9.23 -4.75
C GLN A 234 -13.62 -9.70 -5.86
N ALA A 235 -14.92 -9.63 -5.62
CA ALA A 235 -15.94 -9.96 -6.62
C ALA A 235 -15.75 -9.08 -7.88
N GLY A 236 -15.58 -9.73 -9.03
CA GLY A 236 -15.32 -9.04 -10.30
C GLY A 236 -13.85 -8.82 -10.64
N LEU A 237 -12.92 -9.45 -9.92
CA LEU A 237 -11.51 -9.45 -10.28
C LEU A 237 -11.31 -10.14 -11.64
N SER A 238 -10.66 -9.44 -12.59
CA SER A 238 -10.36 -9.98 -13.92
C SER A 238 -9.32 -11.12 -13.82
N PRO A 239 -9.61 -12.34 -14.35
CA PRO A 239 -8.62 -13.43 -14.38
C PRO A 239 -7.33 -13.05 -15.09
N ALA A 240 -7.44 -12.28 -16.20
CA ALA A 240 -6.27 -11.81 -16.93
C ALA A 240 -5.40 -10.85 -16.12
N SER A 241 -6.01 -9.93 -15.36
CA SER A 241 -5.27 -9.01 -14.47
C SER A 241 -4.61 -9.74 -13.31
N LEU A 242 -5.27 -10.78 -12.78
CA LEU A 242 -4.72 -11.64 -11.74
C LEU A 242 -3.51 -12.44 -12.29
N ALA A 243 -3.68 -13.10 -13.44
CA ALA A 243 -2.61 -13.85 -14.11
C ALA A 243 -1.42 -12.96 -14.44
N TRP A 244 -1.66 -11.80 -15.06
CA TRP A 244 -0.64 -10.81 -15.40
C TRP A 244 0.16 -10.35 -14.16
N THR A 245 -0.54 -10.07 -13.06
CA THR A 245 0.11 -9.65 -11.82
C THR A 245 1.01 -10.74 -11.24
N LEU A 246 0.60 -12.01 -11.29
CA LEU A 246 1.42 -13.14 -10.84
C LEU A 246 2.59 -13.40 -11.77
N GLN A 247 2.42 -13.20 -13.08
CA GLN A 247 3.40 -13.42 -14.12
C GLN A 247 4.49 -12.34 -14.15
N GLN A 248 4.11 -11.06 -14.05
CA GLN A 248 5.02 -9.93 -14.22
C GLN A 248 5.40 -9.25 -12.89
N GLY A 249 4.50 -9.27 -11.92
CA GLY A 249 4.67 -8.58 -10.65
C GLY A 249 5.32 -9.44 -9.56
N ARG A 250 5.82 -10.62 -9.88
CA ARG A 250 6.44 -11.54 -8.91
C ARG A 250 7.70 -12.16 -9.48
N GLU A 251 8.74 -12.22 -8.67
CA GLU A 251 9.98 -12.93 -9.00
C GLU A 251 9.74 -14.44 -8.96
N ALA A 252 10.26 -15.16 -9.96
CA ALA A 252 10.22 -16.62 -10.01
C ALA A 252 11.32 -17.20 -9.10
N MET A 253 10.91 -17.89 -8.04
CA MET A 253 11.77 -18.54 -7.07
C MET A 253 11.87 -20.05 -7.35
N ASP A 254 12.56 -20.79 -6.49
CA ASP A 254 12.91 -22.21 -6.74
C ASP A 254 11.72 -23.16 -6.60
N HIS A 255 10.94 -23.09 -5.53
CA HIS A 255 9.73 -23.90 -5.39
C HIS A 255 8.59 -23.25 -6.17
N ARG A 256 8.14 -23.92 -7.24
CA ARG A 256 7.20 -23.38 -8.21
C ARG A 256 5.93 -24.21 -8.25
N TRP A 257 4.82 -23.50 -8.35
CA TRP A 257 3.49 -24.04 -8.58
C TRP A 257 2.79 -23.17 -9.61
N ILE A 258 2.03 -23.79 -10.50
CA ILE A 258 1.24 -23.09 -11.51
C ILE A 258 -0.07 -23.80 -11.74
N ALA A 259 -1.15 -23.05 -11.89
CA ALA A 259 -2.45 -23.56 -12.27
C ALA A 259 -2.88 -22.99 -13.63
N ARG A 260 -3.68 -23.79 -14.36
CA ARG A 260 -4.47 -23.33 -15.50
C ARG A 260 -5.94 -23.28 -15.11
N ALA A 261 -6.56 -22.10 -15.18
CA ALA A 261 -7.99 -21.92 -14.93
C ALA A 261 -8.60 -20.90 -15.90
N GLU A 262 -9.89 -21.00 -16.14
CA GLU A 262 -10.63 -20.09 -17.03
C GLU A 262 -11.08 -18.83 -16.30
N ASP A 263 -11.35 -18.96 -15.00
CA ASP A 263 -11.84 -17.89 -14.14
C ASP A 263 -11.28 -17.98 -12.72
N VAL A 264 -11.61 -16.99 -11.90
CA VAL A 264 -11.17 -16.91 -10.51
C VAL A 264 -11.79 -18.03 -9.66
N ALA A 265 -13.02 -18.42 -9.91
CA ALA A 265 -13.69 -19.48 -9.14
C ALA A 265 -13.04 -20.84 -9.38
N GLY A 266 -12.72 -21.15 -10.64
CA GLY A 266 -11.94 -22.34 -10.99
C GLY A 266 -10.55 -22.36 -10.35
N LEU A 267 -9.85 -21.21 -10.32
CA LEU A 267 -8.56 -21.11 -9.62
C LEU A 267 -8.71 -21.37 -8.12
N VAL A 268 -9.75 -20.80 -7.46
CA VAL A 268 -10.02 -21.05 -6.03
C VAL A 268 -10.27 -22.54 -5.78
N GLY A 269 -11.03 -23.24 -6.64
CA GLY A 269 -11.23 -24.69 -6.56
C GLY A 269 -9.89 -25.43 -6.60
N LEU A 270 -9.03 -25.14 -7.59
CA LEU A 270 -7.71 -25.78 -7.70
C LEU A 270 -6.78 -25.49 -6.51
N LEU A 271 -6.84 -24.27 -5.95
CA LEU A 271 -6.09 -23.93 -4.74
C LEU A 271 -6.55 -24.75 -3.53
N LYS A 272 -7.86 -24.90 -3.35
CA LYS A 272 -8.43 -25.70 -2.24
C LYS A 272 -8.05 -27.16 -2.35
N ASP A 273 -8.25 -27.76 -3.53
CA ASP A 273 -7.92 -29.17 -3.77
C ASP A 273 -6.42 -29.41 -3.52
N TRP A 274 -5.56 -28.54 -4.05
CA TRP A 274 -4.13 -28.67 -3.83
C TRP A 274 -3.73 -28.48 -2.35
N LEU A 275 -4.35 -27.54 -1.64
CA LEU A 275 -4.08 -27.30 -0.22
C LEU A 275 -4.53 -28.49 0.66
N ALA A 276 -5.59 -29.20 0.25
CA ALA A 276 -6.07 -30.40 0.94
C ALA A 276 -5.18 -31.62 0.64
N ASP A 277 -4.94 -31.93 -0.63
CA ASP A 277 -4.39 -33.20 -1.09
C ASP A 277 -2.94 -33.14 -1.56
N GLY A 278 -2.36 -31.94 -1.67
CA GLY A 278 -1.01 -31.72 -2.21
C GLY A 278 -0.91 -31.83 -3.74
N SER A 279 -2.04 -32.06 -4.42
CA SER A 279 -2.15 -32.14 -5.88
C SER A 279 -3.55 -31.78 -6.35
N ALA A 280 -3.69 -31.24 -7.57
CA ALA A 280 -4.96 -31.03 -8.23
C ALA A 280 -4.77 -31.17 -9.75
N ARG A 281 -5.80 -31.67 -10.45
CA ARG A 281 -5.74 -31.79 -11.91
C ARG A 281 -5.77 -30.38 -12.55
N GLY A 282 -4.82 -30.08 -13.43
CA GLY A 282 -4.66 -28.73 -14.01
C GLY A 282 -3.69 -27.87 -13.22
N THR A 283 -2.92 -28.49 -12.33
CA THR A 283 -1.80 -27.85 -11.63
C THR A 283 -0.51 -28.60 -11.86
N TRP A 284 0.61 -27.89 -11.83
CA TRP A 284 1.97 -28.43 -11.90
C TRP A 284 2.80 -27.84 -10.77
N GLN A 285 3.71 -28.65 -10.25
CA GLN A 285 4.61 -28.22 -9.19
C GLN A 285 5.96 -28.90 -9.33
N ASP A 286 7.04 -28.18 -9.04
CA ASP A 286 8.39 -28.73 -8.96
C ASP A 286 9.33 -27.86 -8.12
N ASP A 287 10.53 -28.38 -7.80
CA ASP A 287 11.66 -27.63 -7.28
C ASP A 287 12.67 -27.38 -8.41
N ALA A 288 12.71 -26.15 -8.91
CA ALA A 288 13.58 -25.76 -10.02
C ALA A 288 15.08 -25.99 -9.74
N ARG A 289 15.49 -26.10 -8.46
CA ARG A 289 16.89 -26.43 -8.11
C ARG A 289 17.28 -27.82 -8.53
N SER A 290 16.37 -28.81 -8.42
CA SER A 290 16.64 -30.20 -8.79
C SER A 290 17.00 -30.38 -10.27
N HIS A 291 16.55 -29.41 -11.10
CA HIS A 291 16.85 -29.40 -12.54
C HIS A 291 18.05 -28.52 -12.89
N ARG A 292 18.39 -27.52 -12.07
CA ARG A 292 19.44 -26.53 -12.33
C ARG A 292 20.85 -27.10 -12.24
N ASP A 293 21.07 -27.99 -11.29
CA ASP A 293 22.41 -28.56 -11.02
C ASP A 293 22.83 -29.60 -12.07
N ALA A 294 21.87 -30.09 -12.88
CA ALA A 294 22.10 -31.11 -13.93
C ALA A 294 22.29 -30.48 -15.32
N ILE A 295 22.17 -29.15 -15.50
CA ILE A 295 22.02 -28.55 -16.82
C ILE A 295 23.09 -27.47 -17.07
N SER A 296 23.76 -27.53 -18.24
CA SER A 296 24.69 -26.50 -18.71
C SER A 296 23.97 -25.15 -18.99
N VAL A 297 24.73 -24.05 -19.11
CA VAL A 297 24.17 -22.75 -19.49
C VAL A 297 23.45 -22.80 -20.82
N ARG A 298 23.98 -23.54 -21.80
CA ARG A 298 23.40 -23.71 -23.13
C ARG A 298 22.04 -24.42 -23.05
N ASP A 299 21.95 -25.49 -22.26
CA ASP A 299 20.71 -26.26 -22.10
C ASP A 299 19.61 -25.42 -21.41
N ARG A 300 19.98 -24.40 -20.60
CA ARG A 300 19.02 -23.46 -20.01
C ARG A 300 18.43 -22.52 -21.05
N ASP A 301 19.25 -21.97 -21.93
CA ASP A 301 18.79 -21.13 -23.03
C ASP A 301 17.89 -21.90 -23.99
N ASP A 302 18.19 -23.17 -24.24
CA ASP A 302 17.36 -24.09 -25.03
C ASP A 302 16.01 -24.38 -24.33
N ALA A 303 16.00 -24.53 -22.99
CA ALA A 303 14.78 -24.73 -22.20
C ALA A 303 13.91 -23.46 -22.17
N ASP A 304 14.52 -22.28 -22.06
CA ASP A 304 13.81 -20.99 -22.11
C ASP A 304 13.19 -20.79 -23.52
N ALA A 305 13.94 -21.11 -24.58
CA ALA A 305 13.44 -21.04 -25.96
C ALA A 305 12.32 -22.07 -26.24
N ALA A 306 12.43 -23.27 -25.70
CA ALA A 306 11.39 -24.29 -25.80
C ALA A 306 10.11 -23.88 -25.09
N LEU A 307 10.21 -23.31 -23.87
CA LEU A 307 9.07 -22.75 -23.15
C LEU A 307 8.42 -21.64 -23.96
N GLN A 308 9.22 -20.75 -24.56
CA GLN A 308 8.68 -19.65 -25.35
C GLN A 308 7.94 -20.14 -26.60
N GLY A 309 8.47 -21.17 -27.27
CA GLY A 309 7.76 -21.81 -28.37
C GLY A 309 6.44 -22.44 -28.00
N LEU A 310 6.31 -23.00 -26.78
CA LEU A 310 5.05 -23.53 -26.26
C LEU A 310 4.04 -22.40 -25.99
N ILE A 311 4.49 -21.27 -25.44
CA ILE A 311 3.65 -20.08 -25.25
C ILE A 311 3.13 -19.57 -26.60
N ASP A 312 4.01 -19.41 -27.58
CA ASP A 312 3.66 -18.91 -28.93
C ASP A 312 2.69 -19.85 -29.67
N ALA A 313 2.79 -21.17 -29.40
CA ALA A 313 1.88 -22.18 -29.93
C ALA A 313 0.55 -22.31 -29.16
N GLY A 314 0.36 -21.55 -28.06
CA GLY A 314 -0.83 -21.65 -27.20
C GLY A 314 -0.90 -22.95 -26.38
N ASN A 315 0.21 -23.70 -26.27
CA ASN A 315 0.28 -24.92 -25.48
C ASN A 315 0.54 -24.58 -24.00
N LEU A 316 -0.52 -24.16 -23.28
CA LEU A 316 -0.43 -23.70 -21.90
C LEU A 316 0.02 -24.81 -20.94
N ASP A 317 -0.40 -26.05 -21.15
CA ASP A 317 -0.03 -27.20 -20.29
C ASP A 317 1.46 -27.51 -20.42
N GLY A 318 1.99 -27.53 -21.65
CA GLY A 318 3.41 -27.68 -21.90
C GLY A 318 4.24 -26.54 -21.31
N ALA A 319 3.75 -25.30 -21.44
CA ALA A 319 4.38 -24.12 -20.86
C ALA A 319 4.44 -24.20 -19.32
N ALA A 320 3.35 -24.58 -18.67
CA ALA A 320 3.28 -24.80 -17.24
C ALA A 320 4.30 -25.84 -16.75
N ALA A 321 4.36 -26.99 -17.42
CA ALA A 321 5.28 -28.08 -17.10
C ALA A 321 6.76 -27.67 -17.23
N GLN A 322 7.11 -26.86 -18.22
CA GLN A 322 8.50 -26.38 -18.41
C GLN A 322 8.84 -25.28 -17.39
N TRP A 323 7.89 -24.38 -17.10
CA TRP A 323 8.15 -23.31 -16.15
C TRP A 323 8.44 -23.83 -14.74
N VAL A 324 7.70 -24.82 -14.23
CA VAL A 324 7.96 -25.36 -12.88
C VAL A 324 9.33 -26.02 -12.76
N ARG A 325 9.89 -26.53 -13.85
CA ARG A 325 11.24 -27.13 -13.91
C ARG A 325 12.37 -26.10 -13.91
N GLY A 326 12.04 -24.80 -14.03
CA GLY A 326 13.04 -23.75 -13.88
C GLY A 326 13.24 -22.84 -15.09
N ALA A 327 12.63 -23.14 -16.23
CA ALA A 327 12.70 -22.29 -17.42
C ALA A 327 12.13 -20.89 -17.14
N ARG A 328 12.65 -19.88 -17.83
CA ARG A 328 12.19 -18.49 -17.74
C ARG A 328 11.22 -18.19 -18.88
N ALA A 329 10.09 -17.59 -18.55
CA ALA A 329 9.04 -17.24 -19.48
C ALA A 329 8.95 -15.72 -19.72
N ASP A 330 8.82 -15.33 -20.97
CA ASP A 330 8.27 -14.02 -21.34
C ASP A 330 6.74 -14.13 -21.45
N TRP A 331 6.08 -13.94 -20.30
CA TRP A 331 4.63 -14.03 -20.21
C TRP A 331 3.89 -12.96 -20.99
N SER A 332 4.57 -11.88 -21.43
CA SER A 332 3.92 -10.79 -22.17
C SER A 332 3.28 -11.26 -23.45
N ARG A 333 3.77 -12.33 -24.03
CA ARG A 333 3.26 -12.93 -25.27
C ARG A 333 1.89 -13.62 -25.12
N LEU A 334 1.49 -13.96 -23.90
CA LEU A 334 0.12 -14.44 -23.62
C LEU A 334 -0.92 -13.31 -23.62
N HIS A 335 -0.48 -12.05 -23.60
CA HIS A 335 -1.36 -10.89 -23.43
C HIS A 335 -1.18 -9.90 -24.58
N PRO A 336 -1.97 -10.01 -25.67
CA PRO A 336 -1.92 -9.07 -26.80
C PRO A 336 -2.17 -7.62 -26.40
N GLN A 337 -2.99 -7.45 -25.35
CA GLN A 337 -3.19 -6.17 -24.67
C GLN A 337 -2.81 -6.34 -23.21
N ARG A 338 -2.01 -5.42 -22.70
CA ARG A 338 -1.51 -5.47 -21.32
C ARG A 338 -2.66 -5.34 -20.31
N PRO A 339 -2.95 -6.35 -19.47
CA PRO A 339 -3.95 -6.23 -18.41
C PRO A 339 -3.46 -5.29 -17.30
N GLY A 340 -4.40 -4.75 -16.51
CA GLY A 340 -4.09 -3.95 -15.34
C GLY A 340 -3.48 -4.81 -14.21
N LEU A 341 -2.61 -4.20 -13.39
CA LEU A 341 -2.10 -4.84 -12.17
C LEU A 341 -3.12 -4.78 -11.04
N VAL A 342 -3.19 -5.84 -10.25
CA VAL A 342 -4.04 -5.93 -9.05
C VAL A 342 -3.21 -6.06 -7.78
N SER A 343 -3.73 -5.56 -6.65
CA SER A 343 -3.07 -5.72 -5.35
C SER A 343 -3.32 -7.13 -4.84
N LEU A 344 -2.26 -7.91 -4.68
CA LEU A 344 -2.29 -9.28 -4.16
C LEU A 344 -1.55 -9.34 -2.82
N PRO A 345 -1.81 -10.39 -2.00
CA PRO A 345 -1.04 -10.62 -0.79
C PRO A 345 0.47 -10.59 -1.03
N GLY A 346 1.20 -10.05 -0.06
CA GLY A 346 2.64 -9.98 -0.09
C GLY A 346 3.31 -11.36 0.07
N TYR A 347 4.65 -11.37 0.05
CA TYR A 347 5.41 -12.58 0.30
C TYR A 347 5.31 -12.99 1.78
N PRO A 348 4.99 -14.25 2.12
CA PRO A 348 4.93 -14.72 3.50
C PRO A 348 6.34 -14.97 4.05
N PHE A 349 7.00 -13.91 4.51
CA PHE A 349 8.32 -14.03 5.12
C PHE A 349 8.29 -14.92 6.36
N ALA A 350 9.37 -15.67 6.58
CA ALA A 350 9.51 -16.48 7.79
C ALA A 350 9.55 -15.57 9.03
N ARG A 351 8.61 -15.80 9.95
CA ARG A 351 8.53 -15.02 11.19
C ARG A 351 9.54 -15.55 12.20
N GLN A 352 10.75 -15.03 12.16
CA GLN A 352 11.79 -15.32 13.15
C GLN A 352 12.04 -14.11 14.02
N ARG A 353 12.25 -14.33 15.32
CA ARG A 353 12.57 -13.27 16.27
C ARG A 353 14.06 -12.96 16.19
N PHE A 354 14.42 -11.78 15.68
CA PHE A 354 15.79 -11.28 15.63
C PHE A 354 16.07 -10.23 16.71
N TRP A 355 15.24 -10.17 17.74
CA TRP A 355 15.44 -9.24 18.85
C TRP A 355 16.65 -9.65 19.67
N ARG A 356 17.56 -8.70 19.89
CA ARG A 356 18.71 -8.92 20.78
C ARG A 356 18.22 -8.88 22.22
N ASP A 357 18.29 -10.00 22.92
CA ASP A 357 18.01 -10.07 24.34
C ASP A 357 19.21 -9.54 25.13
N PRO A 358 19.09 -8.42 25.87
CA PRO A 358 20.17 -7.90 26.68
C PRO A 358 20.69 -8.89 27.71
N ALA A 359 19.83 -9.74 28.28
CA ALA A 359 20.20 -10.76 29.25
C ALA A 359 21.02 -11.90 28.62
N ALA A 360 20.81 -12.26 27.37
CA ALA A 360 21.60 -13.25 26.65
C ALA A 360 23.01 -12.70 26.30
N ALA A 361 23.14 -11.41 26.02
CA ALA A 361 24.41 -10.76 25.74
C ALA A 361 25.35 -10.70 26.99
N VAL A 362 24.77 -10.67 28.18
CA VAL A 362 25.55 -10.72 29.45
C VAL A 362 26.03 -12.14 29.76
N ARG A 363 25.25 -13.17 29.38
CA ARG A 363 25.65 -14.57 29.60
C ARG A 363 26.70 -15.08 28.63
N SER A 364 26.86 -14.50 27.45
CA SER A 364 27.86 -14.87 26.45
C SER A 364 29.24 -14.19 26.66
N ARG A 365 29.32 -13.16 27.49
CA ARG A 365 30.56 -12.62 27.98
C ARG A 365 30.84 -13.23 29.37
N GLY A 366 31.38 -14.44 29.39
CA GLY A 366 32.05 -14.95 30.55
C GLY A 366 33.11 -13.94 30.95
N LEU A 367 32.87 -13.22 32.03
CA LEU A 367 33.93 -12.50 32.72
C LEU A 367 34.91 -13.57 33.25
N GLU A 368 35.93 -13.88 32.46
CA GLU A 368 37.15 -14.39 33.04
C GLU A 368 37.62 -13.31 34.03
N ALA A 369 37.55 -13.67 35.30
CA ALA A 369 38.03 -12.84 36.38
C ALA A 369 39.52 -12.53 36.16
N VAL A 370 39.82 -11.33 35.68
CA VAL A 370 41.19 -10.81 35.71
C VAL A 370 41.56 -10.67 37.16
N GLY A 371 42.38 -11.60 37.61
CA GLY A 371 42.88 -11.63 38.98
C GLY A 371 43.51 -10.30 39.37
N ALA A 372 43.03 -9.76 40.47
CA ALA A 372 43.61 -8.57 41.11
C ALA A 372 45.07 -8.83 41.45
N ARG A 373 46.00 -8.30 40.65
CA ARG A 373 47.39 -8.13 41.08
C ARG A 373 47.43 -6.91 42.01
N ARG A 374 47.62 -7.18 43.30
CA ARG A 374 48.05 -6.16 44.30
C ARG A 374 49.37 -5.60 43.85
N LEU A 375 49.49 -4.31 43.63
CA LEU A 375 50.72 -3.56 43.62
C LEU A 375 51.03 -3.16 45.07
N HIS A 376 52.17 -3.59 45.54
CA HIS A 376 52.83 -3.03 46.73
C HIS A 376 53.52 -1.74 46.37
#